data_0923b06b913d3c8e93fd79dddd95fc00
#
_entry.id   0923b06b913d3c8e93fd79dddd95fc00
#
_cell.length_a   1.000
_cell.length_b   1.000
_cell.length_c   1.000
_cell.angle_alpha   90.00
_cell.angle_beta   90.00
_cell.angle_gamma   90.00
#
_symmetry.space_group_name_H-M   'P 1'
#
loop_
_entity.id
_entity.type
_entity.pdbx_description
1 polymer ?
#
loop_
_entity_poly.entity_id
_entity_poly.type
_entity_poly.pdbx_seq_one_letter_code
_entity_poly.pdbx_strand_id
1 'polypeptide(L)'
;MTCPVCGTVAVPGARFCHNCGAALPAAATLPAAERRVVTVLFGDLSEFTSWSEDLDPERVGAVTDRVLAALAGAVKTFGGHVDKLTGDGIMAVFGAPVAHEDDAERAVRAALSMQRAVRRVLDDERGGGAPLGLRVGLNTGDVIAGIQAAIEYTVIGDTVNTAARLADAAAVGAVYAGGRTAAATRHVSSWRALRPLRLKGKREPVEAYELLGLLDAPGTRSGLGDEAPYVGRETEIGRVAGRLAEVIDQGDPRVLLMTAEAGIGKSRFAAEVERLAAGYDVGAGRYAAHTGAR
;
A
#
# COMPACT_ATOMS: atom_id res chain seq x y z
N MET A 1 2.42 28.66 -23.29
CA MET A 1 1.08 28.05 -23.53
C MET A 1 0.49 28.63 -24.81
N THR A 2 -0.04 27.81 -25.71
CA THR A 2 -0.74 28.26 -26.91
C THR A 2 -2.26 28.18 -26.70
N CYS A 3 -2.98 29.16 -27.25
CA CYS A 3 -4.45 29.17 -27.18
C CYS A 3 -5.03 27.98 -27.94
N PRO A 4 -5.90 27.15 -27.34
CA PRO A 4 -6.47 25.97 -27.99
C PRO A 4 -7.45 26.33 -29.13
N VAL A 5 -7.92 27.57 -29.19
CA VAL A 5 -8.90 28.04 -30.20
C VAL A 5 -8.24 28.65 -31.41
N CYS A 6 -7.24 29.51 -31.22
CA CYS A 6 -6.63 30.26 -32.34
C CYS A 6 -5.13 30.01 -32.54
N GLY A 7 -4.50 29.16 -31.71
CA GLY A 7 -3.07 28.86 -31.83
C GLY A 7 -2.11 29.97 -31.41
N THR A 8 -2.60 31.15 -31.01
CA THR A 8 -1.75 32.27 -30.61
C THR A 8 -1.03 31.95 -29.29
N VAL A 9 0.27 32.31 -29.21
CA VAL A 9 1.04 32.17 -27.96
C VAL A 9 0.47 33.10 -26.91
N ALA A 10 -0.03 32.53 -25.82
CA ALA A 10 -0.63 33.31 -24.74
C ALA A 10 0.43 33.99 -23.87
N VAL A 11 0.10 35.17 -23.37
CA VAL A 11 0.92 35.89 -22.38
C VAL A 11 0.94 35.05 -21.10
N PRO A 12 2.11 34.86 -20.46
CA PRO A 12 2.18 34.13 -19.18
C PRO A 12 1.23 34.72 -18.13
N GLY A 13 0.38 33.87 -17.52
CA GLY A 13 -0.58 34.29 -16.51
C GLY A 13 -1.90 34.89 -17.03
N ALA A 14 -2.09 35.01 -18.34
CA ALA A 14 -3.34 35.51 -18.91
C ALA A 14 -4.47 34.48 -18.72
N ARG A 15 -5.63 34.93 -18.25
CA ARG A 15 -6.87 34.12 -18.12
C ARG A 15 -7.65 34.01 -19.43
N PHE A 16 -7.40 34.91 -20.38
CA PHE A 16 -8.04 34.97 -21.69
C PHE A 16 -7.02 35.20 -22.78
N CYS A 17 -7.25 34.63 -23.94
CA CYS A 17 -6.39 34.88 -25.09
C CYS A 17 -6.54 36.33 -25.58
N HIS A 18 -5.45 37.04 -25.70
CA HIS A 18 -5.45 38.46 -26.15
C HIS A 18 -5.85 38.62 -27.61
N ASN A 19 -5.80 37.54 -28.42
CA ASN A 19 -6.15 37.58 -29.84
C ASN A 19 -7.62 37.23 -30.09
N CYS A 20 -8.16 36.16 -29.47
CA CYS A 20 -9.52 35.67 -29.75
C CYS A 20 -10.49 35.76 -28.56
N GLY A 21 -10.05 36.21 -27.40
CA GLY A 21 -10.87 36.33 -26.20
C GLY A 21 -11.24 34.99 -25.54
N ALA A 22 -10.84 33.84 -26.10
CA ALA A 22 -11.14 32.54 -25.54
C ALA A 22 -10.52 32.39 -24.14
N ALA A 23 -11.28 31.80 -23.20
CA ALA A 23 -10.74 31.46 -21.90
C ALA A 23 -9.56 30.49 -22.05
N LEU A 24 -8.43 30.86 -21.49
CA LEU A 24 -7.27 29.97 -21.42
C LEU A 24 -7.43 29.06 -20.22
N PRO A 25 -7.04 27.79 -20.34
CA PRO A 25 -6.99 26.92 -19.17
C PRO A 25 -6.13 27.62 -18.13
N ALA A 26 -6.66 27.76 -16.90
CA ALA A 26 -5.89 28.29 -15.81
C ALA A 26 -4.58 27.52 -15.77
N ALA A 27 -3.43 28.24 -15.78
CA ALA A 27 -2.17 27.59 -15.50
C ALA A 27 -2.39 26.82 -14.21
N ALA A 28 -2.26 25.48 -14.28
CA ALA A 28 -2.37 24.66 -13.10
C ALA A 28 -1.40 25.27 -12.08
N THR A 29 -1.93 25.95 -11.07
CA THR A 29 -1.12 26.45 -9.97
C THR A 29 -0.48 25.22 -9.40
N LEU A 30 0.83 25.06 -9.62
CA LEU A 30 1.60 23.98 -9.03
C LEU A 30 1.26 23.98 -7.53
N PRO A 31 0.81 22.87 -6.96
CA PRO A 31 0.45 22.86 -5.55
C PRO A 31 1.64 23.38 -4.74
N ALA A 32 1.42 24.41 -3.95
CA ALA A 32 2.44 24.92 -3.05
C ALA A 32 2.93 23.78 -2.17
N ALA A 33 4.23 23.79 -1.87
CA ALA A 33 4.78 22.80 -0.96
C ALA A 33 4.03 22.86 0.39
N GLU A 34 3.49 21.76 0.84
CA GLU A 34 2.70 21.67 2.06
C GLU A 34 3.22 20.59 3.00
N ARG A 35 3.01 20.80 4.30
CA ARG A 35 3.31 19.77 5.30
C ARG A 35 2.18 18.76 5.34
N ARG A 36 2.55 17.48 5.17
CA ARG A 36 1.61 16.35 5.22
C ARG A 36 2.14 15.23 6.09
N VAL A 37 1.24 14.47 6.69
CA VAL A 37 1.56 13.17 7.28
C VAL A 37 1.34 12.13 6.20
N VAL A 38 2.38 11.35 5.90
CA VAL A 38 2.35 10.30 4.88
C VAL A 38 2.99 9.02 5.41
N THR A 39 2.74 7.92 4.74
CA THR A 39 3.55 6.70 4.90
C THR A 39 4.42 6.53 3.66
N VAL A 40 5.73 6.56 3.88
CA VAL A 40 6.73 6.35 2.85
C VAL A 40 7.13 4.88 2.84
N LEU A 41 7.22 4.31 1.64
CA LEU A 41 7.64 2.96 1.37
C LEU A 41 8.90 2.98 0.50
N PHE A 42 9.94 2.28 0.94
CA PHE A 42 11.08 1.91 0.09
C PHE A 42 11.08 0.40 -0.09
N GLY A 43 11.31 -0.05 -1.31
CA GLY A 43 11.54 -1.44 -1.65
C GLY A 43 12.80 -1.55 -2.49
N ASP A 44 13.71 -2.48 -2.15
CA ASP A 44 15.01 -2.63 -2.78
C ASP A 44 15.37 -4.12 -2.90
N LEU A 45 16.00 -4.52 -4.02
CA LEU A 45 16.46 -5.89 -4.20
C LEU A 45 17.80 -6.10 -3.48
N SER A 46 17.82 -7.06 -2.57
CA SER A 46 19.09 -7.47 -1.94
C SER A 46 19.96 -8.23 -2.93
N GLU A 47 21.27 -8.08 -2.79
CA GLU A 47 22.28 -8.81 -3.58
C GLU A 47 22.19 -8.58 -5.11
N PHE A 48 21.43 -7.56 -5.56
CA PHE A 48 21.23 -7.28 -6.98
C PHE A 48 22.53 -7.01 -7.71
N THR A 49 23.44 -6.24 -7.14
CA THR A 49 24.73 -5.92 -7.74
C THR A 49 25.53 -7.19 -8.00
N SER A 50 25.69 -8.04 -6.99
CA SER A 50 26.44 -9.30 -7.10
C SER A 50 25.77 -10.26 -8.09
N TRP A 51 24.43 -10.29 -8.12
CA TRP A 51 23.70 -11.12 -9.07
C TRP A 51 23.86 -10.65 -10.52
N SER A 52 23.94 -9.34 -10.73
CA SER A 52 24.03 -8.76 -12.08
C SER A 52 25.46 -8.80 -12.68
N GLU A 53 26.51 -8.93 -11.86
CA GLU A 53 27.91 -8.87 -12.32
C GLU A 53 28.26 -9.94 -13.34
N ASP A 54 27.71 -11.17 -13.20
CA ASP A 54 28.03 -12.32 -14.03
C ASP A 54 26.99 -12.60 -15.11
N LEU A 55 25.99 -11.73 -15.28
CA LEU A 55 24.88 -11.96 -16.21
C LEU A 55 24.96 -11.02 -17.42
N ASP A 56 24.34 -11.50 -18.50
CA ASP A 56 24.12 -10.69 -19.71
C ASP A 56 23.28 -9.44 -19.39
N PRO A 57 23.73 -8.23 -19.76
CA PRO A 57 23.02 -6.99 -19.48
C PRO A 57 21.58 -6.94 -19.99
N GLU A 58 21.27 -7.58 -21.13
CA GLU A 58 19.91 -7.66 -21.67
C GLU A 58 19.01 -8.49 -20.75
N ARG A 59 19.53 -9.59 -20.22
CA ARG A 59 18.81 -10.42 -19.23
C ARG A 59 18.59 -9.67 -17.92
N VAL A 60 19.63 -8.98 -17.42
CA VAL A 60 19.51 -8.15 -16.21
C VAL A 60 18.43 -7.10 -16.41
N GLY A 61 18.42 -6.38 -17.55
CA GLY A 61 17.42 -5.39 -17.88
C GLY A 61 16.00 -5.97 -17.89
N ALA A 62 15.80 -7.10 -18.58
CA ALA A 62 14.49 -7.74 -18.68
C ALA A 62 13.93 -8.18 -17.31
N VAL A 63 14.77 -8.73 -16.43
CA VAL A 63 14.35 -9.13 -15.08
C VAL A 63 14.05 -7.91 -14.22
N THR A 64 14.90 -6.88 -14.29
CA THR A 64 14.70 -5.62 -13.56
C THR A 64 13.38 -4.95 -13.95
N ASP A 65 13.09 -4.85 -15.25
CA ASP A 65 11.82 -4.27 -15.74
C ASP A 65 10.60 -5.04 -15.22
N ARG A 66 10.64 -6.38 -15.21
CA ARG A 66 9.57 -7.21 -14.66
C ARG A 66 9.38 -6.98 -13.15
N VAL A 67 10.48 -6.89 -12.41
CA VAL A 67 10.44 -6.62 -10.97
C VAL A 67 9.87 -5.22 -10.71
N LEU A 68 10.40 -4.18 -11.36
CA LEU A 68 9.93 -2.81 -11.18
C LEU A 68 8.45 -2.65 -11.57
N ALA A 69 8.01 -3.31 -12.65
CA ALA A 69 6.60 -3.33 -13.04
C ALA A 69 5.72 -4.00 -11.97
N ALA A 70 6.19 -5.11 -11.37
CA ALA A 70 5.47 -5.81 -10.30
C ALA A 70 5.38 -4.96 -9.02
N LEU A 71 6.47 -4.27 -8.65
CA LEU A 71 6.50 -3.34 -7.52
C LEU A 71 5.52 -2.18 -7.73
N ALA A 72 5.61 -1.50 -8.88
CA ALA A 72 4.74 -0.37 -9.21
C ALA A 72 3.26 -0.80 -9.29
N GLY A 73 2.98 -1.98 -9.83
CA GLY A 73 1.64 -2.56 -9.88
C GLY A 73 1.06 -2.78 -8.48
N ALA A 74 1.84 -3.34 -7.56
CA ALA A 74 1.42 -3.55 -6.18
C ALA A 74 1.13 -2.21 -5.48
N VAL A 75 2.00 -1.20 -5.62
CA VAL A 75 1.78 0.14 -5.07
C VAL A 75 0.47 0.75 -5.57
N LYS A 76 0.26 0.75 -6.89
CA LYS A 76 -0.94 1.33 -7.53
C LYS A 76 -2.22 0.62 -7.11
N THR A 77 -2.21 -0.70 -6.95
CA THR A 77 -3.36 -1.50 -6.50
C THR A 77 -3.89 -1.02 -5.15
N PHE A 78 -3.01 -0.56 -4.27
CA PHE A 78 -3.38 -0.03 -2.96
C PHE A 78 -3.48 1.50 -2.90
N GLY A 79 -3.52 2.18 -4.06
CA GLY A 79 -3.69 3.63 -4.15
C GLY A 79 -2.47 4.45 -3.74
N GLY A 80 -1.29 3.83 -3.69
CA GLY A 80 -0.02 4.54 -3.48
C GLY A 80 0.46 5.27 -4.73
N HIS A 81 1.19 6.33 -4.51
CA HIS A 81 1.90 7.08 -5.55
C HIS A 81 3.34 6.57 -5.66
N VAL A 82 3.76 6.18 -6.86
CA VAL A 82 5.16 5.85 -7.14
C VAL A 82 5.91 7.17 -7.33
N ASP A 83 6.78 7.49 -6.38
CA ASP A 83 7.57 8.73 -6.40
C ASP A 83 8.75 8.59 -7.37
N LYS A 84 9.52 7.52 -7.22
CA LYS A 84 10.64 7.25 -8.14
C LYS A 84 11.03 5.77 -8.15
N LEU A 85 11.67 5.38 -9.25
CA LEU A 85 12.37 4.10 -9.38
C LEU A 85 13.88 4.35 -9.19
N THR A 86 14.56 3.46 -8.45
CA THR A 86 15.97 3.62 -8.04
C THR A 86 16.82 2.45 -8.54
N GLY A 87 16.86 2.27 -9.88
CA GLY A 87 17.61 1.16 -10.47
C GLY A 87 16.93 -0.18 -10.21
N ASP A 88 17.20 -0.80 -9.07
CA ASP A 88 16.65 -2.08 -8.61
C ASP A 88 15.58 -1.95 -7.52
N GLY A 89 15.13 -0.72 -7.26
CA GLY A 89 14.20 -0.42 -6.18
C GLY A 89 13.12 0.60 -6.53
N ILE A 90 12.26 0.87 -5.56
CA ILE A 90 11.15 1.78 -5.66
C ILE A 90 11.00 2.64 -4.40
N MET A 91 10.67 3.91 -4.58
CA MET A 91 10.12 4.76 -3.55
C MET A 91 8.66 5.03 -3.85
N ALA A 92 7.79 4.82 -2.88
CA ALA A 92 6.37 5.09 -3.01
C ALA A 92 5.84 5.83 -1.77
N VAL A 93 4.74 6.55 -1.96
CA VAL A 93 4.12 7.40 -0.93
C VAL A 93 2.62 7.11 -0.85
N PHE A 94 2.12 6.96 0.36
CA PHE A 94 0.70 6.85 0.69
C PHE A 94 0.33 8.06 1.54
N GLY A 95 -0.70 8.82 1.11
CA GLY A 95 -1.11 10.08 1.74
C GLY A 95 -0.72 11.33 0.95
N ALA A 96 -0.08 11.17 -0.21
CA ALA A 96 0.23 12.24 -1.14
C ALA A 96 0.34 11.68 -2.57
N PRO A 97 -0.11 12.37 -3.60
CA PRO A 97 -0.85 13.64 -3.56
C PRO A 97 -2.28 13.52 -3.00
N VAL A 98 -2.86 12.33 -3.00
CA VAL A 98 -4.18 12.02 -2.45
C VAL A 98 -4.01 11.33 -1.09
N ALA A 99 -4.73 11.81 -0.07
CA ALA A 99 -4.71 11.23 1.28
C ALA A 99 -5.97 10.40 1.54
N HIS A 100 -5.79 9.30 2.27
CA HIS A 100 -6.85 8.44 2.77
C HIS A 100 -6.62 8.20 4.27
N GLU A 101 -7.68 7.90 5.00
CA GLU A 101 -7.58 7.63 6.44
C GLU A 101 -6.76 6.37 6.77
N ASP A 102 -6.72 5.43 5.83
CA ASP A 102 -6.08 4.13 5.93
C ASP A 102 -4.73 4.02 5.19
N ASP A 103 -4.06 5.14 4.90
CA ASP A 103 -2.82 5.18 4.12
C ASP A 103 -1.71 4.28 4.67
N ALA A 104 -1.55 4.22 5.99
CA ALA A 104 -0.57 3.31 6.61
C ALA A 104 -0.92 1.82 6.39
N GLU A 105 -2.20 1.47 6.46
CA GLU A 105 -2.67 0.12 6.17
C GLU A 105 -2.47 -0.24 4.69
N ARG A 106 -2.80 0.67 3.78
CA ARG A 106 -2.56 0.52 2.34
C ARG A 106 -1.08 0.27 2.04
N ALA A 107 -0.19 1.00 2.69
CA ALA A 107 1.25 0.81 2.57
C ALA A 107 1.71 -0.58 3.04
N VAL A 108 1.19 -1.07 4.17
CA VAL A 108 1.48 -2.42 4.68
C VAL A 108 0.98 -3.50 3.72
N ARG A 109 -0.24 -3.37 3.20
CA ARG A 109 -0.80 -4.30 2.22
C ARG A 109 -0.02 -4.30 0.90
N ALA A 110 0.39 -3.11 0.43
CA ALA A 110 1.25 -2.96 -0.74
C ALA A 110 2.60 -3.66 -0.52
N ALA A 111 3.25 -3.47 0.62
CA ALA A 111 4.53 -4.11 0.95
C ALA A 111 4.44 -5.64 0.89
N LEU A 112 3.41 -6.25 1.46
CA LEU A 112 3.18 -7.70 1.37
C LEU A 112 2.86 -8.17 -0.05
N SER A 113 2.12 -7.37 -0.82
CA SER A 113 1.85 -7.66 -2.22
C SER A 113 3.12 -7.61 -3.07
N MET A 114 3.99 -6.61 -2.83
CA MET A 114 5.30 -6.49 -3.47
C MET A 114 6.17 -7.71 -3.18
N GLN A 115 6.27 -8.15 -1.92
CA GLN A 115 7.01 -9.36 -1.53
C GLN A 115 6.55 -10.58 -2.33
N ARG A 116 5.24 -10.79 -2.44
CA ARG A 116 4.67 -11.90 -3.21
C ARG A 116 4.92 -11.79 -4.72
N ALA A 117 4.76 -10.58 -5.26
CA ALA A 117 4.93 -10.33 -6.69
C ALA A 117 6.38 -10.52 -7.13
N VAL A 118 7.34 -9.96 -6.39
CA VAL A 118 8.78 -10.13 -6.66
C VAL A 118 9.20 -11.59 -6.53
N ARG A 119 8.72 -12.28 -5.50
CA ARG A 119 9.04 -13.72 -5.34
C ARG A 119 8.61 -14.53 -6.56
N ARG A 120 7.41 -14.29 -7.12
CA ARG A 120 6.95 -14.97 -8.35
C ARG A 120 7.88 -14.68 -9.53
N VAL A 121 8.26 -13.42 -9.74
CA VAL A 121 9.18 -13.04 -10.82
C VAL A 121 10.53 -13.74 -10.67
N LEU A 122 11.07 -13.78 -9.45
CA LEU A 122 12.36 -14.40 -9.16
C LEU A 122 12.32 -15.93 -9.21
N ASP A 123 11.19 -16.55 -8.81
CA ASP A 123 11.00 -18.01 -8.91
C ASP A 123 11.02 -18.49 -10.38
N ASP A 124 10.46 -17.70 -11.30
CA ASP A 124 10.51 -17.97 -12.74
C ASP A 124 11.95 -17.92 -13.31
N GLU A 125 12.83 -17.11 -12.68
CA GLU A 125 14.22 -16.89 -13.11
C GLU A 125 15.25 -17.81 -12.43
N ARG A 126 14.83 -18.65 -11.49
CA ARG A 126 15.74 -19.52 -10.71
C ARG A 126 16.43 -20.59 -11.56
N GLY A 127 17.51 -20.17 -12.20
CA GLY A 127 18.55 -21.04 -12.72
C GLY A 127 19.80 -21.12 -11.82
N GLY A 128 19.64 -21.08 -10.47
CA GLY A 128 20.75 -21.36 -9.53
C GLY A 128 21.63 -20.18 -9.12
N GLY A 129 21.09 -18.97 -9.01
CA GLY A 129 21.83 -17.80 -8.53
C GLY A 129 21.59 -17.47 -7.05
N ALA A 130 22.33 -16.47 -6.53
CA ALA A 130 22.26 -15.97 -5.17
C ALA A 130 20.80 -15.66 -4.73
N PRO A 131 20.48 -15.69 -3.42
CA PRO A 131 19.13 -15.50 -2.92
C PRO A 131 18.70 -14.02 -3.04
N LEU A 132 18.37 -13.61 -4.27
CA LEU A 132 17.72 -12.33 -4.48
C LEU A 132 16.40 -12.29 -3.71
N GLY A 133 16.11 -11.16 -3.10
CA GLY A 133 14.84 -10.95 -2.45
C GLY A 133 14.61 -9.48 -2.15
N LEU A 134 13.35 -9.14 -1.97
CA LEU A 134 12.95 -7.76 -1.70
C LEU A 134 13.11 -7.45 -0.22
N ARG A 135 13.74 -6.32 0.10
CA ARG A 135 13.73 -5.67 1.41
C ARG A 135 12.78 -4.49 1.36
N VAL A 136 11.96 -4.30 2.38
CA VAL A 136 11.02 -3.19 2.42
C VAL A 136 11.13 -2.42 3.73
N GLY A 137 11.14 -1.09 3.62
CA GLY A 137 11.09 -0.17 4.75
C GLY A 137 9.86 0.73 4.67
N LEU A 138 9.12 0.82 5.78
CA LEU A 138 7.93 1.65 5.92
C LEU A 138 8.13 2.67 7.03
N ASN A 139 7.81 3.93 6.78
CA ASN A 139 7.80 4.92 7.86
C ASN A 139 6.71 5.95 7.68
N THR A 140 5.94 6.20 8.75
CA THR A 140 4.87 7.18 8.79
C THR A 140 5.31 8.41 9.55
N GLY A 141 5.16 9.57 8.93
CA GLY A 141 5.53 10.84 9.58
C GLY A 141 5.32 12.05 8.70
N ASP A 142 5.75 13.19 9.23
CA ASP A 142 5.66 14.47 8.56
C ASP A 142 6.67 14.59 7.43
N VAL A 143 6.19 15.14 6.31
CA VAL A 143 7.00 15.49 5.13
C VAL A 143 6.58 16.84 4.59
N ILE A 144 7.42 17.44 3.77
CA ILE A 144 7.02 18.49 2.85
C ILE A 144 6.72 17.83 1.52
N ALA A 145 5.48 17.92 1.07
CA ALA A 145 4.99 17.37 -0.19
C ALA A 145 4.76 18.51 -1.18
N GLY A 146 5.23 18.38 -2.40
CA GLY A 146 5.06 19.41 -3.41
C GLY A 146 5.93 19.19 -4.64
N ILE A 147 5.85 20.13 -5.58
CA ILE A 147 6.68 20.10 -6.80
C ILE A 147 8.05 20.66 -6.48
N GLN A 148 9.08 19.84 -6.65
CA GLN A 148 10.48 20.25 -6.53
C GLN A 148 11.05 20.74 -7.85
N ALA A 149 11.80 21.85 -7.79
CA ALA A 149 12.48 22.43 -8.94
C ALA A 149 11.57 22.64 -10.17
N ALA A 150 10.25 22.76 -9.98
CA ALA A 150 9.23 22.88 -11.02
C ALA A 150 9.18 21.66 -11.99
N ILE A 151 9.68 20.50 -11.60
CA ILE A 151 9.81 19.31 -12.45
C ILE A 151 8.88 18.19 -11.99
N GLU A 152 8.97 17.76 -10.75
CA GLU A 152 8.30 16.54 -10.26
C GLU A 152 7.68 16.72 -8.87
N TYR A 153 6.51 16.12 -8.68
CA TYR A 153 5.87 16.05 -7.37
C TYR A 153 6.56 14.99 -6.54
N THR A 154 7.10 15.38 -5.40
CA THR A 154 7.80 14.47 -4.49
C THR A 154 7.61 14.88 -3.02
N VAL A 155 8.10 14.05 -2.13
CA VAL A 155 8.09 14.31 -0.68
C VAL A 155 9.51 14.33 -0.13
N ILE A 156 9.77 15.28 0.77
CA ILE A 156 11.06 15.41 1.45
C ILE A 156 10.88 15.52 2.96
N GLY A 157 11.82 14.96 3.69
CA GLY A 157 11.86 15.03 5.15
C GLY A 157 12.57 13.85 5.77
N ASP A 158 12.72 13.92 7.08
CA ASP A 158 13.34 12.86 7.88
C ASP A 158 12.58 11.53 7.80
N THR A 159 11.26 11.59 7.60
CA THR A 159 10.38 10.43 7.38
C THR A 159 10.84 9.60 6.18
N VAL A 160 11.23 10.25 5.08
CA VAL A 160 11.73 9.61 3.85
C VAL A 160 13.04 8.89 4.12
N ASN A 161 13.99 9.60 4.73
CA ASN A 161 15.31 9.04 5.04
C ASN A 161 15.20 7.84 6.00
N THR A 162 14.30 7.91 6.96
CA THR A 162 14.07 6.82 7.91
C THR A 162 13.50 5.58 7.22
N ALA A 163 12.53 5.75 6.30
CA ALA A 163 11.99 4.63 5.53
C ALA A 163 13.07 3.94 4.68
N ALA A 164 13.91 4.72 3.99
CA ALA A 164 15.05 4.18 3.23
C ALA A 164 16.00 3.38 4.12
N ARG A 165 16.37 3.90 5.29
CA ARG A 165 17.27 3.20 6.22
C ARG A 165 16.64 1.95 6.85
N LEU A 166 15.33 1.92 7.02
CA LEU A 166 14.62 0.71 7.46
C LEU A 166 14.65 -0.37 6.38
N ALA A 167 14.55 -0.01 5.10
CA ALA A 167 14.73 -0.94 3.98
C ALA A 167 16.15 -1.50 3.94
N ASP A 168 17.17 -0.61 4.06
CA ASP A 168 18.59 -1.04 4.12
C ASP A 168 18.88 -2.03 5.26
N ALA A 169 18.21 -1.83 6.42
CA ALA A 169 18.40 -2.67 7.61
C ALA A 169 17.56 -3.94 7.61
N ALA A 170 16.58 -4.04 6.72
CA ALA A 170 15.68 -5.18 6.68
C ALA A 170 16.38 -6.44 6.19
N ALA A 171 16.02 -7.57 6.80
CA ALA A 171 16.44 -8.87 6.28
C ALA A 171 15.80 -9.13 4.91
N VAL A 172 16.44 -9.96 4.11
CA VAL A 172 15.92 -10.38 2.81
C VAL A 172 14.53 -11.02 2.98
N GLY A 173 13.56 -10.53 2.23
CA GLY A 173 12.17 -10.99 2.32
C GLY A 173 11.38 -10.38 3.49
N ALA A 174 11.98 -9.49 4.31
CA ALA A 174 11.31 -8.84 5.42
C ALA A 174 10.77 -7.45 5.07
N VAL A 175 9.79 -7.01 5.88
CA VAL A 175 9.24 -5.65 5.87
C VAL A 175 9.48 -5.05 7.25
N TYR A 176 10.30 -4.01 7.33
CA TYR A 176 10.54 -3.27 8.57
C TYR A 176 9.77 -1.96 8.59
N ALA A 177 9.28 -1.57 9.75
CA ALA A 177 8.51 -0.34 9.91
C ALA A 177 8.94 0.45 11.15
N GLY A 178 8.80 1.77 11.07
CA GLY A 178 8.93 2.64 12.24
C GLY A 178 7.73 2.54 13.18
N GLY A 179 7.91 2.98 14.43
CA GLY A 179 6.90 2.84 15.49
C GLY A 179 5.53 3.45 15.15
N ARG A 180 5.48 4.60 14.47
CA ARG A 180 4.19 5.22 14.05
C ARG A 180 3.42 4.34 13.05
N THR A 181 4.12 3.72 12.09
CA THR A 181 3.48 2.79 11.14
C THR A 181 2.94 1.56 11.84
N ALA A 182 3.75 0.92 12.69
CA ALA A 182 3.33 -0.26 13.45
C ALA A 182 2.14 0.06 14.37
N ALA A 183 2.17 1.20 15.06
CA ALA A 183 1.07 1.65 15.93
C ALA A 183 -0.23 1.89 15.16
N ALA A 184 -0.15 2.56 13.99
CA ALA A 184 -1.31 2.88 13.17
C ALA A 184 -1.98 1.61 12.56
N THR A 185 -1.23 0.53 12.38
CA THR A 185 -1.70 -0.67 11.66
C THR A 185 -1.83 -1.93 12.54
N ARG A 186 -1.63 -1.82 13.87
CA ARG A 186 -1.72 -2.96 14.80
C ARG A 186 -3.09 -3.64 14.83
N HIS A 187 -4.12 -2.97 14.36
CA HIS A 187 -5.48 -3.51 14.30
C HIS A 187 -5.71 -4.43 13.09
N VAL A 188 -4.83 -4.40 12.09
CA VAL A 188 -4.93 -5.20 10.86
C VAL A 188 -3.67 -6.03 10.59
N SER A 189 -2.59 -5.81 11.35
CA SER A 189 -1.31 -6.48 11.11
C SER A 189 -0.59 -6.87 12.39
N SER A 190 0.13 -7.97 12.34
CA SER A 190 0.95 -8.50 13.43
C SER A 190 2.38 -8.02 13.26
N TRP A 191 2.95 -7.48 14.33
CA TRP A 191 4.28 -6.89 14.36
C TRP A 191 5.15 -7.53 15.44
N ARG A 192 6.40 -7.82 15.09
CA ARG A 192 7.45 -8.21 16.04
C ARG A 192 8.33 -7.00 16.33
N ALA A 193 8.41 -6.58 17.59
CA ALA A 193 9.33 -5.53 17.98
C ALA A 193 10.77 -6.00 17.78
N LEU A 194 11.58 -5.17 17.17
CA LEU A 194 13.03 -5.39 17.02
C LEU A 194 13.79 -4.65 18.11
N ARG A 195 15.04 -5.01 18.32
CA ARG A 195 15.95 -4.16 19.10
C ARG A 195 16.09 -2.83 18.37
N PRO A 196 16.10 -1.69 19.09
CA PRO A 196 16.27 -0.38 18.46
C PRO A 196 17.46 -0.36 17.50
N LEU A 197 17.21 0.05 16.25
CA LEU A 197 18.21 0.01 15.18
C LEU A 197 19.04 1.29 15.14
N ARG A 198 20.36 1.15 15.06
CA ARG A 198 21.28 2.26 14.78
C ARG A 198 21.29 2.52 13.26
N LEU A 199 20.49 3.47 12.82
CA LEU A 199 20.40 3.83 11.41
C LEU A 199 21.43 4.92 11.05
N LYS A 200 22.04 4.81 9.86
CA LYS A 200 23.06 5.78 9.39
C LYS A 200 22.47 7.19 9.37
N GLY A 201 23.15 8.15 10.01
CA GLY A 201 22.72 9.55 10.08
C GLY A 201 21.70 9.87 11.18
N LYS A 202 21.28 8.91 11.98
CA LYS A 202 20.47 9.12 13.18
C LYS A 202 21.36 9.18 14.43
N ARG A 203 21.09 10.16 15.29
CA ARG A 203 21.82 10.31 16.56
C ARG A 203 21.42 9.25 17.58
N GLU A 204 20.15 8.90 17.61
CA GLU A 204 19.57 7.93 18.54
C GLU A 204 19.10 6.68 17.79
N PRO A 205 19.11 5.52 18.45
CA PRO A 205 18.52 4.32 17.89
C PRO A 205 17.02 4.52 17.60
N VAL A 206 16.56 4.00 16.48
CA VAL A 206 15.17 4.11 16.02
C VAL A 206 14.41 2.86 16.41
N GLU A 207 13.22 3.02 17.01
CA GLU A 207 12.29 1.91 17.23
C GLU A 207 11.86 1.34 15.88
N ALA A 208 12.00 0.04 15.72
CA ALA A 208 11.66 -0.68 14.51
C ALA A 208 10.88 -1.94 14.82
N TYR A 209 10.05 -2.32 13.87
CA TYR A 209 9.16 -3.47 13.95
C TYR A 209 9.23 -4.25 12.65
N GLU A 210 9.19 -5.57 12.74
CA GLU A 210 9.09 -6.45 11.59
C GLU A 210 7.65 -6.89 11.41
N LEU A 211 7.15 -6.78 10.18
CA LEU A 211 5.82 -7.23 9.82
C LEU A 211 5.80 -8.76 9.70
N LEU A 212 4.98 -9.41 10.50
CA LEU A 212 4.79 -10.86 10.46
C LEU A 212 3.69 -11.28 9.48
N GLY A 213 2.70 -10.41 9.26
CA GLY A 213 1.59 -10.65 8.34
C GLY A 213 0.39 -9.78 8.66
N LEU A 214 -0.66 -9.95 7.89
CA LEU A 214 -1.97 -9.39 8.23
C LEU A 214 -2.65 -10.30 9.26
N LEU A 215 -3.42 -9.70 10.14
CA LEU A 215 -4.31 -10.45 11.01
C LEU A 215 -5.45 -11.02 10.18
N ASP A 216 -5.80 -12.26 10.43
CA ASP A 216 -6.96 -12.89 9.82
C ASP A 216 -8.21 -12.14 10.31
N ALA A 217 -8.90 -11.50 9.38
CA ALA A 217 -10.11 -10.69 9.57
C ALA A 217 -10.02 -9.53 10.59
N PRO A 218 -10.46 -8.31 10.23
CA PRO A 218 -10.67 -7.23 11.19
C PRO A 218 -11.78 -7.67 12.19
N GLY A 219 -11.40 -7.97 13.40
CA GLY A 219 -12.34 -8.39 14.44
C GLY A 219 -11.83 -9.46 15.39
N THR A 220 -10.81 -10.22 15.04
CA THR A 220 -10.11 -11.07 16.00
C THR A 220 -9.23 -10.18 16.87
N ARG A 221 -9.76 -9.71 17.98
CA ARG A 221 -8.96 -9.11 19.06
C ARG A 221 -8.11 -10.23 19.66
N SER A 222 -6.90 -10.42 19.11
CA SER A 222 -5.86 -11.19 19.78
C SER A 222 -5.54 -10.47 21.09
N GLY A 223 -5.99 -11.03 22.22
CA GLY A 223 -5.65 -10.47 23.52
C GLY A 223 -6.70 -10.65 24.63
N LEU A 224 -7.90 -11.07 24.31
CA LEU A 224 -8.85 -11.57 25.29
C LEU A 224 -9.00 -13.06 25.01
N GLY A 225 -8.40 -13.90 25.83
CA GLY A 225 -8.44 -15.36 25.70
C GLY A 225 -9.85 -15.85 25.33
N ASP A 226 -9.89 -16.99 24.69
CA ASP A 226 -11.06 -17.71 24.17
C ASP A 226 -12.14 -16.81 23.55
N GLU A 227 -12.31 -16.87 22.24
CA GLU A 227 -13.37 -16.14 21.55
C GLU A 227 -14.70 -16.45 22.23
N ALA A 228 -15.31 -15.43 22.81
CA ALA A 228 -16.66 -15.60 23.35
C ALA A 228 -17.57 -16.18 22.26
N PRO A 229 -18.40 -17.17 22.54
CA PRO A 229 -19.24 -17.80 21.53
C PRO A 229 -20.09 -16.75 20.82
N TYR A 230 -20.35 -16.94 19.52
CA TYR A 230 -21.28 -16.10 18.79
C TYR A 230 -22.69 -16.37 19.30
N VAL A 231 -23.35 -15.35 19.83
CA VAL A 231 -24.69 -15.46 20.41
C VAL A 231 -25.62 -14.45 19.79
N GLY A 232 -26.81 -14.86 19.42
CA GLY A 232 -27.83 -14.03 18.82
C GLY A 232 -27.74 -13.96 17.29
N ARG A 233 -28.74 -13.34 16.69
CA ARG A 233 -28.93 -13.18 15.24
C ARG A 233 -29.08 -14.50 14.48
N GLU A 234 -29.67 -15.49 15.11
CA GLU A 234 -29.91 -16.81 14.53
C GLU A 234 -30.78 -16.71 13.28
N THR A 235 -31.73 -15.75 13.25
CA THR A 235 -32.60 -15.49 12.08
C THR A 235 -31.80 -14.98 10.90
N GLU A 236 -30.89 -14.02 11.12
CA GLU A 236 -30.06 -13.43 10.07
C GLU A 236 -29.04 -14.45 9.55
N ILE A 237 -28.42 -15.23 10.44
CA ILE A 237 -27.52 -16.32 10.06
C ILE A 237 -28.28 -17.40 9.27
N GLY A 238 -29.50 -17.78 9.67
CA GLY A 238 -30.33 -18.73 8.95
C GLY A 238 -30.68 -18.24 7.54
N ARG A 239 -30.97 -16.94 7.37
CA ARG A 239 -31.20 -16.35 6.02
C ARG A 239 -29.96 -16.42 5.15
N VAL A 240 -28.78 -16.13 5.73
CA VAL A 240 -27.51 -16.22 5.00
C VAL A 240 -27.20 -17.64 4.61
N ALA A 241 -27.38 -18.60 5.53
CA ALA A 241 -27.20 -20.03 5.25
C ALA A 241 -28.11 -20.52 4.11
N GLY A 242 -29.37 -20.09 4.08
CA GLY A 242 -30.29 -20.39 2.98
C GLY A 242 -29.81 -19.83 1.63
N ARG A 243 -29.32 -18.58 1.61
CA ARG A 243 -28.73 -17.98 0.40
C ARG A 243 -27.43 -18.65 -0.02
N LEU A 244 -26.63 -19.09 0.92
CA LEU A 244 -25.42 -19.85 0.63
C LEU A 244 -25.74 -21.20 -0.02
N ALA A 245 -26.76 -21.89 0.45
CA ALA A 245 -27.24 -23.11 -0.18
C ALA A 245 -27.70 -22.87 -1.64
N GLU A 246 -28.40 -21.77 -1.91
CA GLU A 246 -28.76 -21.38 -3.28
C GLU A 246 -27.52 -21.15 -4.18
N VAL A 247 -26.47 -20.49 -3.67
CA VAL A 247 -25.20 -20.27 -4.37
C VAL A 247 -24.53 -21.59 -4.75
N ILE A 248 -24.54 -22.56 -3.83
CA ILE A 248 -23.96 -23.90 -4.04
C ILE A 248 -24.75 -24.67 -5.11
N ASP A 249 -26.07 -24.63 -5.01
CA ASP A 249 -26.96 -25.39 -5.92
C ASP A 249 -26.98 -24.79 -7.33
N GLN A 250 -26.96 -23.46 -7.46
CA GLN A 250 -27.09 -22.75 -8.74
C GLN A 250 -25.73 -22.36 -9.38
N GLY A 251 -24.64 -22.36 -8.61
CA GLY A 251 -23.33 -21.91 -9.05
C GLY A 251 -23.21 -20.40 -9.29
N ASP A 252 -24.21 -19.62 -8.91
CA ASP A 252 -24.24 -18.17 -9.13
C ASP A 252 -23.69 -17.40 -7.94
N PRO A 253 -22.68 -16.54 -8.14
CA PRO A 253 -22.13 -15.72 -7.05
C PRO A 253 -23.17 -14.71 -6.55
N ARG A 254 -23.18 -14.46 -5.24
CA ARG A 254 -24.09 -13.50 -4.58
C ARG A 254 -23.31 -12.45 -3.80
N VAL A 255 -23.87 -11.26 -3.72
CA VAL A 255 -23.34 -10.16 -2.90
C VAL A 255 -24.28 -9.95 -1.72
N LEU A 256 -23.71 -10.05 -0.50
CA LEU A 256 -24.42 -9.72 0.73
C LEU A 256 -24.02 -8.31 1.18
N LEU A 257 -24.97 -7.38 1.14
CA LEU A 257 -24.78 -6.03 1.69
C LEU A 257 -25.30 -5.97 3.12
N MET A 258 -24.42 -5.62 4.07
CA MET A 258 -24.78 -5.46 5.48
C MET A 258 -24.60 -4.00 5.90
N THR A 259 -25.69 -3.38 6.32
CA THR A 259 -25.71 -2.02 6.85
C THR A 259 -26.17 -2.02 8.30
N ALA A 260 -25.48 -1.32 9.17
CA ALA A 260 -25.86 -1.14 10.57
C ALA A 260 -25.02 -0.05 11.23
N GLU A 261 -25.41 0.43 12.38
CA GLU A 261 -24.66 1.41 13.17
C GLU A 261 -23.28 0.91 13.62
N ALA A 262 -22.38 1.83 13.95
CA ALA A 262 -21.07 1.49 14.45
C ALA A 262 -21.16 0.71 15.79
N GLY A 263 -20.28 -0.26 16.01
CA GLY A 263 -20.22 -1.02 17.25
C GLY A 263 -21.21 -2.18 17.39
N ILE A 264 -22.20 -2.32 16.52
CA ILE A 264 -23.27 -3.34 16.64
C ILE A 264 -22.83 -4.79 16.29
N GLY A 265 -21.55 -5.00 15.96
CA GLY A 265 -21.03 -6.35 15.70
C GLY A 265 -21.08 -6.80 14.23
N LYS A 266 -21.10 -5.86 13.24
CA LYS A 266 -21.05 -6.18 11.79
C LYS A 266 -19.88 -7.09 11.43
N SER A 267 -18.68 -6.74 11.88
CA SER A 267 -17.46 -7.50 11.58
C SER A 267 -17.50 -8.93 12.13
N ARG A 268 -18.12 -9.12 13.31
CA ARG A 268 -18.29 -10.42 13.91
C ARG A 268 -19.31 -11.27 13.15
N PHE A 269 -20.41 -10.66 12.71
CA PHE A 269 -21.39 -11.32 11.85
C PHE A 269 -20.75 -11.74 10.51
N ALA A 270 -19.96 -10.86 9.89
CA ALA A 270 -19.26 -11.19 8.66
C ALA A 270 -18.26 -12.36 8.84
N ALA A 271 -17.55 -12.41 9.97
CA ALA A 271 -16.67 -13.55 10.30
C ALA A 271 -17.47 -14.87 10.44
N GLU A 272 -18.65 -14.83 11.04
CA GLU A 272 -19.51 -16.00 11.15
C GLU A 272 -20.03 -16.47 9.78
N VAL A 273 -20.37 -15.54 8.89
CA VAL A 273 -20.75 -15.84 7.50
C VAL A 273 -19.60 -16.52 6.73
N GLU A 274 -18.38 -16.04 6.90
CA GLU A 274 -17.20 -16.67 6.29
C GLU A 274 -16.94 -18.07 6.83
N ARG A 275 -17.10 -18.25 8.15
CA ARG A 275 -16.97 -19.56 8.78
C ARG A 275 -18.01 -20.56 8.22
N LEU A 276 -19.25 -20.10 8.02
CA LEU A 276 -20.28 -20.90 7.38
C LEU A 276 -19.91 -21.25 5.93
N ALA A 277 -19.45 -20.27 5.13
CA ALA A 277 -19.04 -20.50 3.75
C ALA A 277 -17.88 -21.48 3.63
N ALA A 278 -16.88 -21.37 4.52
CA ALA A 278 -15.76 -22.30 4.58
C ALA A 278 -16.20 -23.75 4.90
N GLY A 279 -17.25 -23.93 5.70
CA GLY A 279 -17.82 -25.24 5.99
C GLY A 279 -18.45 -25.94 4.76
N TYR A 280 -18.72 -25.18 3.71
CA TYR A 280 -19.25 -25.69 2.43
C TYR A 280 -18.22 -25.68 1.28
N ASP A 281 -16.95 -25.41 1.57
CA ASP A 281 -15.88 -25.24 0.57
C ASP A 281 -16.16 -24.14 -0.47
N VAL A 282 -16.84 -23.10 -0.06
CA VAL A 282 -17.16 -21.92 -0.87
C VAL A 282 -16.21 -20.78 -0.54
N GLY A 283 -15.56 -20.22 -1.56
CA GLY A 283 -14.74 -19.04 -1.42
C GLY A 283 -15.55 -17.81 -1.02
N ALA A 284 -15.18 -17.16 0.08
CA ALA A 284 -15.79 -15.92 0.54
C ALA A 284 -14.76 -14.79 0.62
N GLY A 285 -15.13 -13.59 0.21
CA GLY A 285 -14.31 -12.39 0.31
C GLY A 285 -15.07 -11.24 0.94
N ARG A 286 -14.37 -10.36 1.64
CA ARG A 286 -14.96 -9.16 2.24
C ARG A 286 -14.52 -7.90 1.52
N TYR A 287 -15.48 -6.99 1.37
CA TYR A 287 -15.24 -5.59 1.06
C TYR A 287 -15.86 -4.72 2.15
N ALA A 288 -15.06 -3.89 2.79
CA ALA A 288 -15.54 -2.88 3.71
C ALA A 288 -15.61 -1.54 2.96
N ALA A 289 -16.82 -0.97 2.82
CA ALA A 289 -17.01 0.41 2.41
C ALA A 289 -17.22 1.25 3.66
N HIS A 290 -16.29 2.15 3.96
CA HIS A 290 -16.49 3.18 4.97
C HIS A 290 -17.16 4.38 4.28
N THR A 291 -18.48 4.50 4.40
CA THR A 291 -19.12 5.79 4.15
C THR A 291 -18.74 6.68 5.32
N GLY A 292 -17.87 7.66 5.07
CA GLY A 292 -17.57 8.70 6.04
C GLY A 292 -18.87 9.32 6.54
N ALA A 293 -19.00 9.41 7.84
CA ALA A 293 -20.04 10.21 8.45
C ALA A 293 -19.89 11.65 7.93
N ARG A 294 -20.99 12.21 7.43
CA ARG A 294 -21.10 13.63 7.10
C ARG A 294 -21.06 14.48 8.36
#